data_759453447aeb6a4e66f1114b70e46ee5
#
_entry.id   759453447aeb6a4e66f1114b70e46ee5
#
_cell.length_a   1.000
_cell.length_b   1.000
_cell.length_c   1.000
_cell.angle_alpha   90.00
_cell.angle_beta   90.00
_cell.angle_gamma   90.00
#
_symmetry.space_group_name_H-M   'P 1'
#
loop_
_entity.id
_entity.type
_entity.pdbx_description
1 polymer ?
#
loop_
_entity_poly.entity_id
_entity_poly.type
_entity_poly.pdbx_seq_one_letter_code
_entity_poly.pdbx_strand_id
1 'polypeptide(L)'
;MGVGGRRSLGRQFGWLWAAYGVSAFGTRLAFDAFPLIAVLVLHTGSAAVSLLAAAGLAVGAAVAVPLGPWVEFRRKRPVMIAMDLARCAALLTVPVAYALGLLSFVQLLVVSVVVAAADITFNAAGGACLKALVRPADLLVANSRFESTNWTATVLGPPLGGAAIGLFGPVLTVLADAVSYLLSAVGIRAIGGKEPRPVRTGAPRLRAGDLLEGWRYLLTHPVLRPLFFNTILVNGLIMATSPLLAVLLLGRLGFAPWQYGLAFAVPCVGGLIGARLAQRLVSRFGQHKVLYTAGTLRACWSLGLVLVRPGTAGLVLVMVVELGLITCMGVFTPVFATYRLDRTPPDRITRTLSAWSVTSKATTAALTGLWGVLAALTGPRTAIAVAGLLLLVTPLLLPRHAHAPRHEREVAGSHL
;
A
#
# COMPACT_ATOMS: atom_id res chain seq x y z
N MET A 1 -25.42 -23.91 13.57
CA MET A 1 -24.07 -23.68 13.04
C MET A 1 -24.16 -23.63 11.52
N GLY A 2 -24.42 -22.45 10.96
CA GLY A 2 -24.57 -22.26 9.51
C GLY A 2 -23.19 -22.06 8.86
N VAL A 3 -22.83 -22.95 7.96
CA VAL A 3 -21.68 -22.86 7.05
C VAL A 3 -21.71 -21.49 6.39
N GLY A 4 -20.62 -20.72 6.50
CA GLY A 4 -20.50 -19.33 6.08
C GLY A 4 -20.72 -19.15 4.58
N GLY A 5 -21.97 -18.95 4.19
CA GLY A 5 -22.31 -18.47 2.87
C GLY A 5 -21.56 -17.20 2.59
N ARG A 6 -20.88 -17.11 1.44
CA ARG A 6 -20.21 -15.90 0.94
C ARG A 6 -21.21 -14.74 1.01
N ARG A 7 -21.14 -13.90 2.06
CA ARG A 7 -21.99 -12.72 2.15
C ARG A 7 -21.77 -11.87 0.92
N SER A 8 -22.81 -11.71 0.12
CA SER A 8 -22.79 -10.83 -1.03
C SER A 8 -22.76 -9.39 -0.52
N LEU A 9 -21.66 -8.68 -0.79
CA LEU A 9 -21.51 -7.25 -0.46
C LEU A 9 -22.24 -6.33 -1.47
N GLY A 10 -23.04 -6.93 -2.33
CA GLY A 10 -23.77 -6.23 -3.37
C GLY A 10 -22.99 -6.03 -4.67
N ARG A 11 -23.74 -5.80 -5.76
CA ARG A 11 -23.20 -5.64 -7.13
C ARG A 11 -22.25 -4.44 -7.24
N GLN A 12 -22.54 -3.34 -6.55
CA GLN A 12 -21.72 -2.14 -6.59
C GLN A 12 -20.32 -2.35 -6.01
N PHE A 13 -20.23 -3.05 -4.87
CA PHE A 13 -18.94 -3.46 -4.31
C PHE A 13 -18.21 -4.43 -5.26
N GLY A 14 -18.95 -5.35 -5.90
CA GLY A 14 -18.36 -6.28 -6.87
C GLY A 14 -17.61 -5.57 -8.00
N TRP A 15 -18.19 -4.53 -8.57
CA TRP A 15 -17.55 -3.71 -9.60
C TRP A 15 -16.33 -2.95 -9.07
N LEU A 16 -16.43 -2.36 -7.88
CA LEU A 16 -15.28 -1.67 -7.26
C LEU A 16 -14.13 -2.64 -6.98
N TRP A 17 -14.44 -3.82 -6.48
CA TRP A 17 -13.45 -4.86 -6.20
C TRP A 17 -12.81 -5.43 -7.48
N ALA A 18 -13.60 -5.66 -8.54
CA ALA A 18 -13.09 -6.10 -9.83
C ALA A 18 -12.17 -5.05 -10.46
N ALA A 19 -12.57 -3.76 -10.45
CA ALA A 19 -11.75 -2.65 -10.93
C ALA A 19 -10.40 -2.59 -10.18
N TYR A 20 -10.43 -2.67 -8.84
CA TYR A 20 -9.23 -2.74 -8.03
C TYR A 20 -8.35 -3.95 -8.38
N GLY A 21 -8.96 -5.13 -8.54
CA GLY A 21 -8.23 -6.35 -8.87
C GLY A 21 -7.49 -6.23 -10.19
N VAL A 22 -8.16 -5.75 -11.23
CA VAL A 22 -7.55 -5.58 -12.56
C VAL A 22 -6.37 -4.59 -12.50
N SER A 23 -6.54 -3.43 -11.88
CA SER A 23 -5.46 -2.45 -11.77
C SER A 23 -4.31 -2.95 -10.89
N ALA A 24 -4.60 -3.65 -9.78
CA ALA A 24 -3.57 -4.21 -8.91
C ALA A 24 -2.72 -5.26 -9.64
N PHE A 25 -3.35 -6.14 -10.43
CA PHE A 25 -2.61 -7.11 -11.24
C PHE A 25 -1.79 -6.44 -12.34
N GLY A 26 -2.33 -5.45 -13.08
CA GLY A 26 -1.59 -4.69 -14.09
C GLY A 26 -0.34 -4.05 -13.53
N THR A 27 -0.48 -3.34 -12.41
CA THR A 27 0.64 -2.67 -11.73
C THR A 27 1.71 -3.67 -11.24
N ARG A 28 1.31 -4.85 -10.76
CA ARG A 28 2.26 -5.88 -10.33
C ARG A 28 2.95 -6.58 -11.50
N LEU A 29 2.28 -6.72 -12.64
CA LEU A 29 2.90 -7.21 -13.88
C LEU A 29 3.98 -6.26 -14.41
N ALA A 30 3.74 -4.94 -14.30
CA ALA A 30 4.65 -3.91 -14.76
C ALA A 30 5.66 -3.43 -13.68
N PHE A 31 5.78 -4.14 -12.53
CA PHE A 31 6.49 -3.68 -11.33
C PHE A 31 7.90 -3.16 -11.58
N ASP A 32 8.70 -3.84 -12.40
CA ASP A 32 10.07 -3.46 -12.71
C ASP A 32 10.25 -2.89 -14.13
N ALA A 33 9.15 -2.60 -14.84
CA ALA A 33 9.23 -2.16 -16.23
C ALA A 33 10.01 -0.82 -16.40
N PHE A 34 9.76 0.16 -15.54
CA PHE A 34 10.46 1.46 -15.63
C PHE A 34 11.96 1.36 -15.38
N PRO A 35 12.45 0.73 -14.32
CA PRO A 35 13.86 0.42 -14.13
C PRO A 35 14.47 -0.31 -15.32
N LEU A 36 13.78 -1.33 -15.84
CA LEU A 36 14.26 -2.12 -16.97
C LEU A 36 14.30 -1.31 -18.28
N ILE A 37 13.31 -0.47 -18.56
CA ILE A 37 13.34 0.45 -19.70
C ILE A 37 14.51 1.43 -19.56
N ALA A 38 14.74 1.99 -18.37
CA ALA A 38 15.85 2.90 -18.14
C ALA A 38 17.22 2.23 -18.40
N VAL A 39 17.39 0.98 -17.99
CA VAL A 39 18.63 0.23 -18.16
C VAL A 39 18.78 -0.32 -19.59
N LEU A 40 17.77 -1.05 -20.10
CA LEU A 40 17.86 -1.82 -21.33
C LEU A 40 17.62 -0.99 -22.60
N VAL A 41 16.79 0.06 -22.51
CA VAL A 41 16.40 0.88 -23.65
C VAL A 41 17.16 2.21 -23.68
N LEU A 42 17.27 2.87 -22.52
CA LEU A 42 17.95 4.17 -22.42
C LEU A 42 19.41 4.05 -21.99
N HIS A 43 19.89 2.85 -21.68
CA HIS A 43 21.27 2.56 -21.26
C HIS A 43 21.75 3.45 -20.11
N THR A 44 20.86 3.80 -19.17
CA THR A 44 21.17 4.68 -18.04
C THR A 44 21.84 3.91 -16.90
N GLY A 45 22.70 4.61 -16.15
CA GLY A 45 23.40 4.03 -15.00
C GLY A 45 22.49 3.85 -13.76
N SER A 46 23.00 3.10 -12.78
CA SER A 46 22.28 2.79 -11.51
C SER A 46 21.80 4.01 -10.74
N ALA A 47 22.56 5.12 -10.79
CA ALA A 47 22.17 6.38 -10.14
C ALA A 47 20.89 6.97 -10.74
N ALA A 48 20.73 6.92 -12.07
CA ALA A 48 19.53 7.38 -12.75
C ALA A 48 18.31 6.52 -12.40
N VAL A 49 18.48 5.20 -12.32
CA VAL A 49 17.41 4.28 -11.90
C VAL A 49 16.95 4.57 -10.46
N SER A 50 17.90 4.78 -9.56
CA SER A 50 17.60 5.15 -8.16
C SER A 50 16.90 6.51 -8.08
N LEU A 51 17.31 7.49 -8.89
CA LEU A 51 16.67 8.80 -8.98
C LEU A 51 15.23 8.66 -9.49
N LEU A 52 14.98 7.83 -10.52
CA LEU A 52 13.65 7.57 -11.06
C LEU A 52 12.70 7.06 -9.98
N ALA A 53 13.14 6.07 -9.21
CA ALA A 53 12.34 5.49 -8.12
C ALA A 53 12.08 6.51 -6.99
N ALA A 54 13.13 7.21 -6.53
CA ALA A 54 13.04 8.16 -5.43
C ALA A 54 12.25 9.41 -5.80
N ALA A 55 12.50 10.00 -6.96
CA ALA A 55 11.83 11.22 -7.39
C ALA A 55 10.36 10.97 -7.74
N GLY A 56 10.03 9.84 -8.37
CA GLY A 56 8.65 9.44 -8.64
C GLY A 56 7.82 9.42 -7.36
N LEU A 57 8.35 8.79 -6.31
CA LEU A 57 7.67 8.71 -5.01
C LEU A 57 7.61 10.08 -4.29
N ALA A 58 8.73 10.79 -4.18
CA ALA A 58 8.81 12.03 -3.41
C ALA A 58 7.99 13.15 -4.06
N VAL A 59 8.19 13.38 -5.36
CA VAL A 59 7.48 14.44 -6.10
C VAL A 59 6.01 14.07 -6.28
N GLY A 60 5.71 12.78 -6.57
CA GLY A 60 4.34 12.29 -6.63
C GLY A 60 3.59 12.49 -5.31
N ALA A 61 4.24 12.24 -4.17
CA ALA A 61 3.68 12.51 -2.86
C ALA A 61 3.44 14.01 -2.64
N ALA A 62 4.38 14.87 -3.00
CA ALA A 62 4.24 16.32 -2.87
C ALA A 62 3.08 16.86 -3.72
N VAL A 63 2.93 16.39 -4.97
CA VAL A 63 1.83 16.76 -5.86
C VAL A 63 0.48 16.27 -5.34
N ALA A 64 0.45 15.12 -4.66
CA ALA A 64 -0.79 14.57 -4.09
C ALA A 64 -1.30 15.36 -2.88
N VAL A 65 -0.46 16.12 -2.18
CA VAL A 65 -0.87 16.92 -1.00
C VAL A 65 -2.03 17.86 -1.31
N PRO A 66 -1.98 18.72 -2.34
CA PRO A 66 -3.10 19.62 -2.65
C PRO A 66 -4.32 18.90 -3.22
N LEU A 67 -4.16 17.68 -3.74
CA LEU A 67 -5.26 16.90 -4.31
C LEU A 67 -6.19 16.34 -3.23
N GLY A 68 -5.71 16.10 -2.01
CA GLY A 68 -6.53 15.56 -0.91
C GLY A 68 -7.78 16.41 -0.61
N PRO A 69 -7.63 17.71 -0.24
CA PRO A 69 -8.75 18.61 -0.03
C PRO A 69 -9.63 18.81 -1.28
N TRP A 70 -9.00 18.86 -2.47
CA TRP A 70 -9.74 18.98 -3.73
C TRP A 70 -10.68 17.78 -3.97
N VAL A 71 -10.22 16.56 -3.69
CA VAL A 71 -11.01 15.32 -3.83
C VAL A 71 -12.18 15.29 -2.85
N GLU A 72 -12.03 15.87 -1.64
CA GLU A 72 -13.08 15.84 -0.63
C GLU A 72 -14.39 16.49 -1.08
N PHE A 73 -14.29 17.61 -1.77
CA PHE A 73 -15.45 18.36 -2.28
C PHE A 73 -16.00 17.80 -3.61
N ARG A 74 -15.42 16.73 -4.14
CA ARG A 74 -15.83 16.09 -5.39
C ARG A 74 -16.50 14.74 -5.14
N ARG A 75 -17.32 14.31 -6.10
CA ARG A 75 -17.79 12.93 -6.14
C ARG A 75 -16.62 12.00 -6.32
N LYS A 76 -16.55 10.94 -5.53
CA LYS A 76 -15.38 10.06 -5.44
C LYS A 76 -15.17 9.23 -6.70
N ARG A 77 -16.27 8.71 -7.29
CA ARG A 77 -16.19 7.88 -8.51
C ARG A 77 -15.63 8.63 -9.72
N PRO A 78 -16.11 9.86 -10.09
CA PRO A 78 -15.48 10.63 -11.16
C PRO A 78 -14.02 10.93 -10.92
N VAL A 79 -13.61 11.19 -9.67
CA VAL A 79 -12.20 11.41 -9.33
C VAL A 79 -11.38 10.13 -9.56
N MET A 80 -11.86 8.97 -9.11
CA MET A 80 -11.19 7.68 -9.34
C MET A 80 -11.03 7.39 -10.83
N ILE A 81 -12.09 7.60 -11.63
CA ILE A 81 -12.04 7.45 -13.09
C ILE A 81 -11.02 8.40 -13.71
N ALA A 82 -11.02 9.68 -13.29
CA ALA A 82 -10.06 10.66 -13.80
C ALA A 82 -8.61 10.29 -13.48
N MET A 83 -8.35 9.74 -12.28
CA MET A 83 -7.00 9.28 -11.88
C MET A 83 -6.58 8.04 -12.67
N ASP A 84 -7.48 7.08 -12.93
CA ASP A 84 -7.19 5.92 -13.78
C ASP A 84 -6.91 6.33 -15.22
N LEU A 85 -7.70 7.25 -15.79
CA LEU A 85 -7.46 7.78 -17.13
C LEU A 85 -6.16 8.58 -17.22
N ALA A 86 -5.81 9.36 -16.18
CA ALA A 86 -4.53 10.07 -16.12
C ALA A 86 -3.34 9.10 -16.10
N ARG A 87 -3.42 8.01 -15.30
CA ARG A 87 -2.40 6.95 -15.29
C ARG A 87 -2.32 6.25 -16.64
N CYS A 88 -3.45 5.87 -17.21
CA CYS A 88 -3.53 5.25 -18.53
C CYS A 88 -2.89 6.15 -19.61
N ALA A 89 -3.30 7.41 -19.68
CA ALA A 89 -2.75 8.36 -20.64
C ALA A 89 -1.24 8.58 -20.49
N ALA A 90 -0.78 8.76 -19.24
CA ALA A 90 0.64 8.93 -18.96
C ALA A 90 1.45 7.68 -19.38
N LEU A 91 1.00 6.47 -19.01
CA LEU A 91 1.67 5.23 -19.37
C LEU A 91 1.67 4.98 -20.88
N LEU A 92 0.60 5.31 -21.60
CA LEU A 92 0.52 5.17 -23.06
C LEU A 92 1.54 6.05 -23.80
N THR A 93 1.99 7.16 -23.20
CA THR A 93 3.05 7.97 -23.81
C THR A 93 4.37 7.21 -23.95
N VAL A 94 4.63 6.22 -23.09
CA VAL A 94 5.90 5.46 -23.09
C VAL A 94 6.03 4.56 -24.31
N PRO A 95 5.07 3.66 -24.64
CA PRO A 95 5.16 2.84 -25.84
C PRO A 95 5.09 3.68 -27.14
N VAL A 96 4.31 4.78 -27.14
CA VAL A 96 4.27 5.70 -28.30
C VAL A 96 5.61 6.37 -28.52
N ALA A 97 6.22 6.95 -27.50
CA ALA A 97 7.53 7.58 -27.62
C ALA A 97 8.63 6.55 -27.96
N TYR A 98 8.54 5.32 -27.45
CA TYR A 98 9.43 4.23 -27.82
C TYR A 98 9.34 3.90 -29.32
N ALA A 99 8.14 3.76 -29.85
CA ALA A 99 7.89 3.48 -31.27
C ALA A 99 8.40 4.60 -32.19
N LEU A 100 8.37 5.85 -31.71
CA LEU A 100 8.87 7.02 -32.44
C LEU A 100 10.37 7.28 -32.25
N GLY A 101 11.07 6.49 -31.42
CA GLY A 101 12.48 6.71 -31.08
C GLY A 101 12.73 7.97 -30.24
N LEU A 102 11.68 8.53 -29.59
CA LEU A 102 11.73 9.78 -28.81
C LEU A 102 11.72 9.54 -27.29
N LEU A 103 11.80 8.27 -26.86
CA LEU A 103 11.76 7.94 -25.43
C LEU A 103 12.94 8.55 -24.68
N SER A 104 12.65 9.30 -23.61
CA SER A 104 13.66 9.96 -22.80
C SER A 104 13.53 9.61 -21.32
N PHE A 105 14.63 9.75 -20.56
CA PHE A 105 14.64 9.56 -19.12
C PHE A 105 13.71 10.56 -18.39
N VAL A 106 13.69 11.82 -18.87
CA VAL A 106 12.81 12.86 -18.31
C VAL A 106 11.34 12.48 -18.48
N GLN A 107 10.96 11.88 -19.60
CA GLN A 107 9.60 11.39 -19.82
C GLN A 107 9.25 10.28 -18.81
N LEU A 108 10.12 9.29 -18.60
CA LEU A 108 9.90 8.25 -17.59
C LEU A 108 9.75 8.84 -16.19
N LEU A 109 10.54 9.86 -15.85
CA LEU A 109 10.44 10.57 -14.57
C LEU A 109 9.08 11.26 -14.41
N VAL A 110 8.64 12.01 -15.42
CA VAL A 110 7.34 12.69 -15.41
C VAL A 110 6.20 11.68 -15.28
N VAL A 111 6.23 10.61 -16.06
CA VAL A 111 5.23 9.54 -15.99
C VAL A 111 5.19 8.90 -14.60
N SER A 112 6.35 8.61 -14.01
CA SER A 112 6.41 8.02 -12.66
C SER A 112 5.81 8.95 -11.60
N VAL A 113 6.04 10.26 -11.69
CA VAL A 113 5.46 11.28 -10.81
C VAL A 113 3.93 11.34 -10.97
N VAL A 114 3.43 11.37 -12.21
CA VAL A 114 1.98 11.41 -12.50
C VAL A 114 1.30 10.15 -11.96
N VAL A 115 1.88 8.97 -12.22
CA VAL A 115 1.34 7.69 -11.73
C VAL A 115 1.31 7.66 -10.21
N ALA A 116 2.39 8.09 -9.54
CA ALA A 116 2.46 8.10 -8.07
C ALA A 116 1.46 9.07 -7.43
N ALA A 117 1.31 10.29 -7.98
CA ALA A 117 0.34 11.27 -7.49
C ALA A 117 -1.11 10.81 -7.70
N ALA A 118 -1.40 10.24 -8.88
CA ALA A 118 -2.71 9.70 -9.20
C ALA A 118 -3.05 8.48 -8.33
N ASP A 119 -2.09 7.60 -8.01
CA ASP A 119 -2.26 6.46 -7.11
C ASP A 119 -2.66 6.91 -5.69
N ILE A 120 -1.96 7.89 -5.11
CA ILE A 120 -2.29 8.43 -3.79
C ILE A 120 -3.72 8.99 -3.79
N THR A 121 -4.08 9.75 -4.82
CA THR A 121 -5.38 10.40 -4.96
C THR A 121 -6.50 9.36 -5.17
N PHE A 122 -6.25 8.36 -6.00
CA PHE A 122 -7.17 7.24 -6.25
C PHE A 122 -7.45 6.46 -4.96
N ASN A 123 -6.42 6.10 -4.21
CA ASN A 123 -6.56 5.34 -2.96
C ASN A 123 -7.32 6.14 -1.88
N ALA A 124 -7.09 7.45 -1.81
CA ALA A 124 -7.82 8.33 -0.90
C ALA A 124 -9.33 8.41 -1.25
N ALA A 125 -9.65 8.58 -2.53
CA ALA A 125 -11.02 8.58 -3.03
C ALA A 125 -11.67 7.19 -2.88
N GLY A 126 -10.93 6.12 -3.16
CA GLY A 126 -11.36 4.72 -3.05
C GLY A 126 -11.78 4.34 -1.64
N GLY A 127 -11.01 4.74 -0.63
CA GLY A 127 -11.37 4.50 0.77
C GLY A 127 -12.68 5.19 1.17
N ALA A 128 -12.89 6.44 0.72
CA ALA A 128 -14.13 7.15 0.96
C ALA A 128 -15.31 6.53 0.19
N CYS A 129 -15.10 6.09 -1.05
CA CYS A 129 -16.09 5.39 -1.87
C CYS A 129 -16.48 4.06 -1.22
N LEU A 130 -15.51 3.28 -0.72
CA LEU A 130 -15.76 2.01 -0.03
C LEU A 130 -16.65 2.21 1.20
N LYS A 131 -16.33 3.20 2.05
CA LYS A 131 -17.15 3.50 3.23
C LYS A 131 -18.58 3.91 2.89
N ALA A 132 -18.79 4.56 1.74
CA ALA A 132 -20.12 4.95 1.28
C ALA A 132 -20.92 3.78 0.66
N LEU A 133 -20.23 2.76 0.11
CA LEU A 133 -20.87 1.62 -0.57
C LEU A 133 -21.18 0.44 0.36
N VAL A 134 -20.42 0.28 1.43
CA VAL A 134 -20.44 -0.91 2.29
C VAL A 134 -20.89 -0.51 3.69
N ARG A 135 -21.76 -1.31 4.29
CA ARG A 135 -22.21 -1.08 5.68
C ARG A 135 -21.02 -1.21 6.65
N PRO A 136 -21.00 -0.47 7.77
CA PRO A 136 -19.90 -0.56 8.74
C PRO A 136 -19.58 -2.00 9.17
N ALA A 137 -20.58 -2.82 9.40
CA ALA A 137 -20.43 -4.23 9.79
C ALA A 137 -19.74 -5.10 8.73
N ASP A 138 -19.75 -4.69 7.46
CA ASP A 138 -19.20 -5.45 6.34
C ASP A 138 -17.84 -4.89 5.85
N LEU A 139 -17.37 -3.76 6.41
CA LEU A 139 -16.10 -3.11 6.01
C LEU A 139 -14.89 -4.02 6.18
N LEU A 140 -14.84 -4.83 7.24
CA LEU A 140 -13.76 -5.78 7.45
C LEU A 140 -13.72 -6.84 6.34
N VAL A 141 -14.89 -7.34 5.93
CA VAL A 141 -15.00 -8.32 4.82
C VAL A 141 -14.51 -7.69 3.52
N ALA A 142 -14.91 -6.46 3.24
CA ALA A 142 -14.50 -5.71 2.06
C ALA A 142 -12.98 -5.47 2.04
N ASN A 143 -12.42 -4.95 3.13
CA ASN A 143 -10.98 -4.71 3.25
C ASN A 143 -10.16 -6.01 3.17
N SER A 144 -10.67 -7.12 3.75
CA SER A 144 -10.01 -8.43 3.63
C SER A 144 -10.00 -8.95 2.19
N ARG A 145 -11.04 -8.67 1.38
CA ARG A 145 -11.05 -9.01 -0.05
C ARG A 145 -10.03 -8.20 -0.83
N PHE A 146 -9.93 -6.89 -0.58
CA PHE A 146 -8.90 -6.05 -1.21
C PHE A 146 -7.49 -6.54 -0.85
N GLU A 147 -7.26 -6.83 0.43
CA GLU A 147 -5.96 -7.32 0.90
C GLU A 147 -5.61 -8.69 0.30
N SER A 148 -6.58 -9.63 0.25
CA SER A 148 -6.36 -10.91 -0.42
C SER A 148 -6.03 -10.76 -1.90
N THR A 149 -6.69 -9.82 -2.59
CA THR A 149 -6.42 -9.51 -4.00
C THR A 149 -5.03 -8.92 -4.16
N ASN A 150 -4.63 -7.98 -3.29
CA ASN A 150 -3.29 -7.39 -3.31
C ASN A 150 -2.20 -8.46 -3.10
N TRP A 151 -2.36 -9.36 -2.13
CA TRP A 151 -1.42 -10.44 -1.92
C TRP A 151 -1.38 -11.43 -3.09
N THR A 152 -2.53 -11.75 -3.67
CA THR A 152 -2.58 -12.61 -4.88
C THR A 152 -1.84 -11.96 -6.05
N ALA A 153 -2.05 -10.66 -6.28
CA ALA A 153 -1.34 -9.92 -7.31
C ALA A 153 0.17 -9.83 -7.00
N THR A 154 0.55 -9.69 -5.73
CA THR A 154 1.96 -9.65 -5.30
C THR A 154 2.67 -11.00 -5.51
N VAL A 155 1.97 -12.12 -5.31
CA VAL A 155 2.54 -13.47 -5.55
C VAL A 155 2.66 -13.78 -7.03
N LEU A 156 1.60 -13.51 -7.79
CA LEU A 156 1.51 -13.91 -9.20
C LEU A 156 2.09 -12.85 -10.16
N GLY A 157 2.05 -11.58 -9.78
CA GLY A 157 2.46 -10.47 -10.64
C GLY A 157 3.91 -10.56 -11.11
N PRO A 158 4.91 -10.61 -10.22
CA PRO A 158 6.31 -10.62 -10.62
C PRO A 158 6.71 -11.82 -11.51
N PRO A 159 6.31 -13.08 -11.22
CA PRO A 159 6.58 -14.20 -12.13
C PRO A 159 5.95 -14.03 -13.51
N LEU A 160 4.68 -13.62 -13.55
CA LEU A 160 3.97 -13.39 -14.81
C LEU A 160 4.52 -12.17 -15.55
N GLY A 161 4.84 -11.10 -14.81
CA GLY A 161 5.48 -9.90 -15.36
C GLY A 161 6.86 -10.18 -15.93
N GLY A 162 7.68 -10.93 -15.20
CA GLY A 162 9.01 -11.38 -15.67
C GLY A 162 8.92 -12.22 -16.96
N ALA A 163 7.98 -13.15 -17.02
CA ALA A 163 7.72 -13.94 -18.22
C ALA A 163 7.23 -13.04 -19.37
N ALA A 164 6.33 -12.11 -19.13
CA ALA A 164 5.84 -11.17 -20.13
C ALA A 164 6.95 -10.23 -20.62
N ILE A 165 7.83 -9.73 -19.74
CA ILE A 165 9.00 -8.93 -20.11
C ILE A 165 9.98 -9.75 -20.94
N GLY A 166 10.24 -11.00 -20.57
CA GLY A 166 11.13 -11.89 -21.31
C GLY A 166 10.63 -12.23 -22.72
N LEU A 167 9.31 -12.38 -22.90
CA LEU A 167 8.71 -12.72 -24.20
C LEU A 167 8.45 -11.49 -25.08
N PHE A 168 8.02 -10.38 -24.50
CA PHE A 168 7.45 -9.24 -25.21
C PHE A 168 8.19 -7.93 -24.96
N GLY A 169 9.15 -7.93 -24.04
CA GLY A 169 9.86 -6.74 -23.62
C GLY A 169 9.13 -5.86 -22.60
N PRO A 170 9.88 -4.96 -21.91
CA PRO A 170 9.33 -4.17 -20.80
C PRO A 170 8.31 -3.11 -21.25
N VAL A 171 8.39 -2.63 -22.47
CA VAL A 171 7.47 -1.61 -23.00
C VAL A 171 6.04 -2.16 -23.14
N LEU A 172 5.90 -3.44 -23.53
CA LEU A 172 4.57 -4.06 -23.66
C LEU A 172 3.91 -4.30 -22.28
N THR A 173 4.69 -4.54 -21.23
CA THR A 173 4.14 -4.64 -19.87
C THR A 173 3.61 -3.30 -19.34
N VAL A 174 4.23 -2.18 -19.73
CA VAL A 174 3.69 -0.84 -19.46
C VAL A 174 2.38 -0.62 -20.21
N LEU A 175 2.25 -1.10 -21.45
CA LEU A 175 0.99 -1.06 -22.18
C LEU A 175 -0.10 -1.90 -21.49
N ALA A 176 0.23 -3.10 -21.01
CA ALA A 176 -0.70 -3.94 -20.26
C ALA A 176 -1.19 -3.25 -18.96
N ASP A 177 -0.31 -2.56 -18.24
CA ASP A 177 -0.69 -1.76 -17.06
C ASP A 177 -1.59 -0.59 -17.46
N ALA A 178 -1.28 0.13 -18.53
CA ALA A 178 -2.14 1.20 -19.05
C ALA A 178 -3.56 0.70 -19.37
N VAL A 179 -3.66 -0.47 -20.01
CA VAL A 179 -4.96 -1.12 -20.33
C VAL A 179 -5.67 -1.51 -19.02
N SER A 180 -4.95 -1.98 -18.01
CA SER A 180 -5.54 -2.35 -16.71
C SER A 180 -6.23 -1.15 -16.04
N TYR A 181 -5.63 0.05 -16.11
CA TYR A 181 -6.25 1.28 -15.61
C TYR A 181 -7.48 1.70 -16.41
N LEU A 182 -7.46 1.50 -17.74
CA LEU A 182 -8.64 1.76 -18.56
C LEU A 182 -9.80 0.82 -18.17
N LEU A 183 -9.52 -0.47 -18.00
CA LEU A 183 -10.51 -1.44 -17.54
C LEU A 183 -11.01 -1.13 -16.12
N SER A 184 -10.14 -0.67 -15.23
CA SER A 184 -10.52 -0.19 -13.90
C SER A 184 -11.48 1.00 -13.98
N ALA A 185 -11.18 1.99 -14.82
CA ALA A 185 -12.05 3.15 -15.03
C ALA A 185 -13.45 2.75 -15.55
N VAL A 186 -13.50 1.79 -16.50
CA VAL A 186 -14.76 1.22 -17.00
C VAL A 186 -15.51 0.49 -15.88
N GLY A 187 -14.82 -0.32 -15.07
CA GLY A 187 -15.39 -1.02 -13.92
C GLY A 187 -15.98 -0.06 -12.88
N ILE A 188 -15.29 1.04 -12.57
CA ILE A 188 -15.78 2.06 -11.64
C ILE A 188 -17.01 2.77 -12.23
N ARG A 189 -17.02 3.06 -13.53
CA ARG A 189 -18.18 3.63 -14.21
C ARG A 189 -19.40 2.70 -14.17
N ALA A 190 -19.18 1.38 -14.23
CA ALA A 190 -20.22 0.36 -14.18
C ALA A 190 -20.85 0.16 -12.79
N ILE A 191 -20.28 0.76 -11.72
CA ILE A 191 -20.86 0.69 -10.37
C ILE A 191 -22.32 1.18 -10.34
N GLY A 192 -22.67 2.15 -11.21
CA GLY A 192 -24.04 2.66 -11.34
C GLY A 192 -24.53 3.35 -10.05
N GLY A 193 -25.79 3.85 -10.12
CA GLY A 193 -26.40 4.55 -8.99
C GLY A 193 -25.95 6.01 -8.85
N LYS A 194 -26.78 6.84 -8.23
CA LYS A 194 -26.48 8.25 -7.96
C LYS A 194 -25.54 8.32 -6.74
N GLU A 195 -24.33 8.84 -6.93
CA GLU A 195 -23.45 9.17 -5.82
C GLU A 195 -23.96 10.48 -5.17
N PRO A 196 -24.22 10.51 -3.86
CA PRO A 196 -24.61 11.74 -3.16
C PRO A 196 -23.57 12.82 -3.41
N ARG A 197 -24.01 14.04 -3.65
CA ARG A 197 -23.09 15.17 -3.69
C ARG A 197 -22.57 15.41 -2.28
N PRO A 198 -21.26 15.64 -2.09
CA PRO A 198 -20.75 16.10 -0.80
C PRO A 198 -21.50 17.37 -0.38
N VAL A 199 -21.94 17.41 0.86
CA VAL A 199 -22.62 18.60 1.40
C VAL A 199 -21.60 19.74 1.46
N ARG A 200 -21.85 20.79 0.71
CA ARG A 200 -21.03 22.00 0.73
C ARG A 200 -21.45 22.86 1.93
N THR A 201 -20.75 22.76 3.03
CA THR A 201 -20.80 23.74 4.10
C THR A 201 -19.80 24.85 3.80
N GLY A 202 -20.21 25.88 3.04
CA GLY A 202 -19.40 27.06 2.73
C GLY A 202 -18.66 27.04 1.39
N ALA A 203 -18.29 28.23 0.87
CA ALA A 203 -17.54 28.36 -0.37
C ALA A 203 -16.10 27.81 -0.20
N PRO A 204 -15.61 26.96 -1.14
CA PRO A 204 -14.30 26.36 -1.03
C PRO A 204 -13.20 27.35 -1.44
N ARG A 205 -12.80 28.23 -0.55
CA ARG A 205 -11.47 28.82 -0.64
C ARG A 205 -10.52 27.82 -0.03
N LEU A 206 -9.72 27.15 -0.86
CA LEU A 206 -8.60 26.32 -0.40
C LEU A 206 -7.64 27.25 0.37
N ARG A 207 -7.77 27.28 1.69
CA ARG A 207 -6.82 27.96 2.57
C ARG A 207 -5.62 27.03 2.76
N ALA A 208 -4.43 27.60 2.90
CA ALA A 208 -3.23 26.81 3.20
C ALA A 208 -3.43 25.91 4.44
N GLY A 209 -4.25 26.33 5.40
CA GLY A 209 -4.66 25.51 6.54
C GLY A 209 -5.43 24.24 6.19
N ASP A 210 -6.19 24.24 5.08
CA ASP A 210 -6.95 23.06 4.64
C ASP A 210 -6.03 21.92 4.15
N LEU A 211 -4.86 22.27 3.61
CA LEU A 211 -3.85 21.31 3.18
C LEU A 211 -3.32 20.49 4.36
N LEU A 212 -3.16 21.11 5.51
CA LEU A 212 -2.63 20.50 6.71
C LEU A 212 -3.71 19.87 7.61
N GLU A 213 -4.99 20.06 7.29
CA GLU A 213 -6.08 19.58 8.15
C GLU A 213 -6.08 18.06 8.33
N GLY A 214 -5.70 17.30 7.29
CA GLY A 214 -5.54 15.86 7.38
C GLY A 214 -4.51 15.45 8.43
N TRP A 215 -3.34 16.10 8.43
CA TRP A 215 -2.29 15.90 9.44
C TRP A 215 -2.72 16.39 10.81
N ARG A 216 -3.32 17.59 10.89
CA ARG A 216 -3.84 18.13 12.15
C ARG A 216 -4.83 17.18 12.79
N TYR A 217 -5.78 16.64 12.01
CA TYR A 217 -6.73 15.66 12.50
C TYR A 217 -6.04 14.41 13.03
N LEU A 218 -5.10 13.83 12.26
CA LEU A 218 -4.34 12.65 12.67
C LEU A 218 -3.54 12.88 13.95
N LEU A 219 -2.85 14.02 14.07
CA LEU A 219 -1.99 14.33 15.19
C LEU A 219 -2.74 14.72 16.46
N THR A 220 -3.97 15.25 16.33
CA THR A 220 -4.82 15.59 17.48
C THR A 220 -5.72 14.43 17.94
N HIS A 221 -5.99 13.43 17.06
CA HIS A 221 -6.88 12.33 17.41
C HIS A 221 -6.19 11.32 18.34
N PRO A 222 -6.71 11.08 19.56
CA PRO A 222 -5.99 10.32 20.61
C PRO A 222 -5.70 8.88 20.22
N VAL A 223 -6.52 8.27 19.37
CA VAL A 223 -6.38 6.86 18.96
C VAL A 223 -5.67 6.72 17.62
N LEU A 224 -5.95 7.63 16.65
CA LEU A 224 -5.34 7.54 15.32
C LEU A 224 -3.88 7.99 15.32
N ARG A 225 -3.49 8.95 16.17
CA ARG A 225 -2.12 9.43 16.30
C ARG A 225 -1.11 8.31 16.58
N PRO A 226 -1.25 7.51 17.65
CA PRO A 226 -0.30 6.44 17.92
C PRO A 226 -0.30 5.35 16.85
N LEU A 227 -1.45 5.00 16.26
CA LEU A 227 -1.54 4.08 15.14
C LEU A 227 -0.85 4.63 13.88
N PHE A 228 -0.96 5.94 13.65
CA PHE A 228 -0.29 6.62 12.55
C PHE A 228 1.23 6.47 12.65
N PHE A 229 1.81 6.80 13.80
CA PHE A 229 3.25 6.64 14.01
C PHE A 229 3.68 5.16 13.97
N ASN A 230 2.93 4.26 14.60
CA ASN A 230 3.23 2.83 14.56
C ASN A 230 3.28 2.30 13.12
N THR A 231 2.25 2.56 12.31
CA THR A 231 2.19 2.03 10.94
C THR A 231 3.25 2.61 10.02
N ILE A 232 3.53 3.92 10.14
CA ILE A 232 4.54 4.59 9.33
C ILE A 232 5.95 4.07 9.67
N LEU A 233 6.28 3.96 10.97
CA LEU A 233 7.58 3.47 11.40
C LEU A 233 7.77 1.99 11.04
N VAL A 234 6.78 1.15 11.30
CA VAL A 234 6.86 -0.28 10.97
C VAL A 234 7.04 -0.48 9.48
N ASN A 235 6.19 0.14 8.64
CA ASN A 235 6.31 0.02 7.20
C ASN A 235 7.64 0.58 6.68
N GLY A 236 8.04 1.74 7.17
CA GLY A 236 9.29 2.37 6.76
C GLY A 236 10.51 1.54 7.11
N LEU A 237 10.58 0.98 8.33
CA LEU A 237 11.69 0.13 8.78
C LEU A 237 11.75 -1.21 8.02
N ILE A 238 10.59 -1.86 7.78
CA ILE A 238 10.54 -3.09 6.99
C ILE A 238 11.01 -2.82 5.56
N MET A 239 10.52 -1.74 4.93
CA MET A 239 10.93 -1.40 3.56
C MET A 239 12.40 -0.98 3.48
N ALA A 240 12.95 -0.32 4.51
CA ALA A 240 14.36 0.04 4.57
C ALA A 240 15.29 -1.19 4.66
N THR A 241 14.82 -2.29 5.28
CA THR A 241 15.62 -3.53 5.38
C THR A 241 15.59 -4.36 4.10
N SER A 242 14.62 -4.22 3.23
CA SER A 242 14.48 -5.04 2.01
C SER A 242 15.70 -4.99 1.08
N PRO A 243 16.23 -3.83 0.66
CA PRO A 243 17.44 -3.77 -0.17
C PRO A 243 18.70 -4.30 0.57
N LEU A 244 18.77 -4.10 1.90
CA LEU A 244 19.89 -4.58 2.71
C LEU A 244 19.88 -6.11 2.80
N LEU A 245 18.71 -6.71 2.85
CA LEU A 245 18.56 -8.16 2.86
C LEU A 245 19.00 -8.76 1.50
N ALA A 246 18.73 -8.09 0.38
CA ALA A 246 19.26 -8.48 -0.92
C ALA A 246 20.79 -8.47 -0.94
N VAL A 247 21.41 -7.39 -0.47
CA VAL A 247 22.86 -7.27 -0.37
C VAL A 247 23.47 -8.32 0.58
N LEU A 248 22.80 -8.61 1.70
CA LEU A 248 23.24 -9.62 2.64
C LEU A 248 23.17 -11.02 2.03
N LEU A 249 22.03 -11.40 1.47
CA LEU A 249 21.80 -12.75 0.96
C LEU A 249 22.63 -13.03 -0.30
N LEU A 250 22.54 -12.18 -1.32
CA LEU A 250 23.24 -12.38 -2.61
C LEU A 250 24.72 -12.02 -2.52
N GLY A 251 25.04 -10.88 -1.89
CA GLY A 251 26.40 -10.35 -1.91
C GLY A 251 27.32 -10.96 -0.85
N ARG A 252 26.84 -11.21 0.40
CA ARG A 252 27.70 -11.69 1.47
C ARG A 252 27.54 -13.16 1.82
N LEU A 253 26.32 -13.70 1.70
CA LEU A 253 26.04 -15.10 2.04
C LEU A 253 26.07 -16.02 0.82
N GLY A 254 26.21 -15.49 -0.41
CA GLY A 254 26.38 -16.26 -1.63
C GLY A 254 25.13 -17.06 -2.06
N PHE A 255 23.93 -16.62 -1.66
CA PHE A 255 22.72 -17.26 -2.14
C PHE A 255 22.54 -17.07 -3.65
N ALA A 256 22.11 -18.11 -4.34
CA ALA A 256 21.77 -17.99 -5.75
C ALA A 256 20.51 -17.11 -5.95
N PRO A 257 20.36 -16.40 -7.10
CA PRO A 257 19.20 -15.54 -7.36
C PRO A 257 17.85 -16.25 -7.21
N TRP A 258 17.75 -17.53 -7.59
CA TRP A 258 16.52 -18.31 -7.44
C TRP A 258 16.17 -18.57 -5.95
N GLN A 259 17.17 -18.77 -5.08
CA GLN A 259 16.97 -18.92 -3.64
C GLN A 259 16.46 -17.61 -3.02
N TYR A 260 17.00 -16.48 -3.45
CA TYR A 260 16.49 -15.17 -3.08
C TYR A 260 15.02 -15.00 -3.52
N GLY A 261 14.71 -15.35 -4.76
CA GLY A 261 13.33 -15.34 -5.26
C GLY A 261 12.38 -16.18 -4.41
N LEU A 262 12.78 -17.42 -4.05
CA LEU A 262 11.98 -18.28 -3.17
C LEU A 262 11.82 -17.72 -1.76
N ALA A 263 12.87 -17.11 -1.20
CA ALA A 263 12.84 -16.51 0.13
C ALA A 263 11.74 -15.47 0.31
N PHE A 264 11.31 -14.83 -0.78
CA PHE A 264 10.22 -13.82 -0.77
C PHE A 264 8.92 -14.32 -1.39
N ALA A 265 8.96 -15.17 -2.40
CA ALA A 265 7.75 -15.65 -3.07
C ALA A 265 6.91 -16.57 -2.16
N VAL A 266 7.56 -17.53 -1.49
CA VAL A 266 6.86 -18.49 -0.60
C VAL A 266 6.16 -17.78 0.57
N PRO A 267 6.80 -16.86 1.29
CA PRO A 267 6.17 -16.13 2.39
C PRO A 267 4.95 -15.29 2.00
N CYS A 268 4.85 -14.84 0.75
CA CYS A 268 3.67 -14.07 0.29
C CYS A 268 2.35 -14.85 0.42
N VAL A 269 2.38 -16.19 0.41
CA VAL A 269 1.21 -17.03 0.70
C VAL A 269 0.69 -16.75 2.11
N GLY A 270 1.57 -16.43 3.06
CA GLY A 270 1.19 -16.02 4.41
C GLY A 270 0.30 -14.79 4.44
N GLY A 271 0.55 -13.80 3.58
CA GLY A 271 -0.30 -12.62 3.45
C GLY A 271 -1.73 -12.94 3.02
N LEU A 272 -1.87 -13.87 2.07
CA LEU A 272 -3.18 -14.35 1.62
C LEU A 272 -3.92 -15.11 2.73
N ILE A 273 -3.22 -15.97 3.46
CA ILE A 273 -3.75 -16.69 4.63
C ILE A 273 -4.16 -15.69 5.70
N GLY A 274 -3.29 -14.75 6.06
CA GLY A 274 -3.53 -13.71 7.06
C GLY A 274 -4.76 -12.86 6.75
N ALA A 275 -4.90 -12.39 5.50
CA ALA A 275 -6.04 -11.60 5.07
C ALA A 275 -7.38 -12.36 5.20
N ARG A 276 -7.39 -13.68 4.93
CA ARG A 276 -8.56 -14.54 5.12
C ARG A 276 -8.84 -14.85 6.57
N LEU A 277 -7.81 -15.02 7.39
CA LEU A 277 -7.93 -15.26 8.82
C LEU A 277 -8.43 -14.03 9.59
N ALA A 278 -8.16 -12.83 9.10
CA ALA A 278 -8.51 -11.58 9.77
C ALA A 278 -9.98 -11.54 10.23
N GLN A 279 -10.92 -11.95 9.37
CA GLN A 279 -12.36 -11.98 9.70
C GLN A 279 -12.67 -12.97 10.84
N ARG A 280 -12.11 -14.17 10.78
CA ARG A 280 -12.33 -15.22 11.82
C ARG A 280 -11.74 -14.80 13.16
N LEU A 281 -10.54 -14.20 13.13
CA LEU A 281 -9.88 -13.73 14.36
C LEU A 281 -10.67 -12.58 14.99
N VAL A 282 -11.13 -11.62 14.20
CA VAL A 282 -11.94 -10.49 14.71
C VAL A 282 -13.28 -10.96 15.25
N SER A 283 -13.97 -11.91 14.62
CA SER A 283 -15.22 -12.44 15.12
C SER A 283 -15.07 -13.23 16.43
N ARG A 284 -13.90 -13.84 16.66
CA ARG A 284 -13.62 -14.64 17.87
C ARG A 284 -13.05 -13.81 19.02
N PHE A 285 -12.14 -12.89 18.74
CA PHE A 285 -11.36 -12.19 19.76
C PHE A 285 -11.64 -10.69 19.85
N GLY A 286 -12.41 -10.14 18.90
CA GLY A 286 -12.69 -8.72 18.78
C GLY A 286 -11.60 -7.93 18.05
N GLN A 287 -12.00 -6.82 17.41
CA GLN A 287 -11.17 -6.01 16.54
C GLN A 287 -9.93 -5.44 17.24
N HIS A 288 -10.11 -4.93 18.47
CA HIS A 288 -9.03 -4.30 19.21
C HIS A 288 -7.91 -5.29 19.60
N LYS A 289 -8.29 -6.48 20.12
CA LYS A 289 -7.30 -7.53 20.49
C LYS A 289 -6.53 -8.00 19.28
N VAL A 290 -7.20 -8.23 18.15
CA VAL A 290 -6.54 -8.66 16.91
C VAL A 290 -5.59 -7.58 16.37
N LEU A 291 -6.01 -6.31 16.39
CA LEU A 291 -5.17 -5.19 16.00
C LEU A 291 -3.90 -5.11 16.84
N TYR A 292 -4.04 -5.23 18.17
CA TYR A 292 -2.93 -5.16 19.09
C TYR A 292 -1.98 -6.37 18.95
N THR A 293 -2.50 -7.60 18.93
CA THR A 293 -1.68 -8.81 18.84
C THR A 293 -0.97 -8.95 17.51
N ALA A 294 -1.68 -8.76 16.38
CA ALA A 294 -1.07 -8.81 15.06
C ALA A 294 -0.06 -7.66 14.86
N GLY A 295 -0.38 -6.46 15.39
CA GLY A 295 0.52 -5.32 15.38
C GLY A 295 1.81 -5.52 16.19
N THR A 296 1.75 -6.25 17.29
CA THR A 296 2.91 -6.62 18.10
C THR A 296 3.71 -7.74 17.42
N LEU A 297 3.05 -8.82 17.02
CA LEU A 297 3.71 -9.97 16.42
C LEU A 297 4.48 -9.61 15.16
N ARG A 298 3.94 -8.75 14.28
CA ARG A 298 4.66 -8.32 13.07
C ARG A 298 5.98 -7.60 13.36
N ALA A 299 6.11 -6.97 14.52
CA ALA A 299 7.33 -6.27 14.92
C ALA A 299 8.44 -7.24 15.43
N CYS A 300 8.05 -8.42 15.92
CA CYS A 300 9.01 -9.37 16.53
C CYS A 300 9.80 -10.16 15.49
N TRP A 301 9.22 -10.42 14.30
CA TRP A 301 9.82 -11.32 13.31
C TRP A 301 11.12 -10.80 12.71
N SER A 302 11.21 -9.51 12.39
CA SER A 302 12.33 -8.94 11.62
C SER A 302 13.68 -9.11 12.28
N LEU A 303 13.75 -9.24 13.62
CA LEU A 303 15.00 -9.49 14.34
C LEU A 303 15.60 -10.86 14.00
N GLY A 304 14.78 -11.84 13.64
CA GLY A 304 15.23 -13.16 13.22
C GLY A 304 16.12 -13.13 11.97
N LEU A 305 16.01 -12.12 11.12
CA LEU A 305 16.85 -11.96 9.92
C LEU A 305 18.33 -11.73 10.23
N VAL A 306 18.67 -11.28 11.45
CA VAL A 306 20.05 -11.09 11.90
C VAL A 306 20.79 -12.42 12.03
N LEU A 307 20.06 -13.50 12.34
CA LEU A 307 20.60 -14.84 12.60
C LEU A 307 20.84 -15.64 11.31
N VAL A 308 20.53 -15.08 10.15
CA VAL A 308 20.68 -15.76 8.85
C VAL A 308 22.15 -16.12 8.58
N ARG A 309 22.36 -17.39 8.24
CA ARG A 309 23.66 -17.97 7.88
C ARG A 309 23.64 -18.50 6.44
N PRO A 310 24.82 -18.74 5.84
CA PRO A 310 24.89 -19.40 4.53
C PRO A 310 24.25 -20.79 4.55
N GLY A 311 23.76 -21.24 3.37
CA GLY A 311 23.23 -22.58 3.17
C GLY A 311 21.72 -22.70 3.40
N THR A 312 21.21 -23.93 3.28
CA THR A 312 19.76 -24.23 3.30
C THR A 312 19.08 -23.83 4.60
N ALA A 313 19.75 -23.98 5.74
CA ALA A 313 19.21 -23.57 7.04
C ALA A 313 18.93 -22.06 7.11
N GLY A 314 19.83 -21.24 6.53
CA GLY A 314 19.62 -19.80 6.43
C GLY A 314 18.46 -19.42 5.52
N LEU A 315 18.32 -20.12 4.38
CA LEU A 315 17.20 -19.94 3.47
C LEU A 315 15.86 -20.24 4.17
N VAL A 316 15.76 -21.38 4.84
CA VAL A 316 14.57 -21.78 5.61
C VAL A 316 14.26 -20.75 6.71
N LEU A 317 15.27 -20.25 7.41
CA LEU A 317 15.08 -19.22 8.42
C LEU A 317 14.48 -17.94 7.84
N VAL A 318 15.01 -17.44 6.70
CA VAL A 318 14.43 -16.26 6.02
C VAL A 318 12.97 -16.53 5.65
N MET A 319 12.69 -17.69 5.04
CA MET A 319 11.32 -18.06 4.65
C MET A 319 10.36 -18.11 5.84
N VAL A 320 10.77 -18.65 6.97
CA VAL A 320 9.95 -18.73 8.20
C VAL A 320 9.72 -17.34 8.79
N VAL A 321 10.76 -16.53 8.90
CA VAL A 321 10.67 -15.17 9.44
C VAL A 321 9.77 -14.29 8.55
N GLU A 322 9.98 -14.31 7.25
CA GLU A 322 9.16 -13.53 6.30
C GLU A 322 7.72 -14.06 6.25
N LEU A 323 7.50 -15.39 6.31
CA LEU A 323 6.17 -15.97 6.38
C LEU A 323 5.40 -15.48 7.61
N GLY A 324 6.05 -15.50 8.78
CA GLY A 324 5.45 -14.99 10.02
C GLY A 324 5.13 -13.50 9.94
N LEU A 325 6.09 -12.69 9.49
CA LEU A 325 5.93 -11.25 9.30
C LEU A 325 4.77 -10.94 8.34
N ILE A 326 4.79 -11.54 7.14
CA ILE A 326 3.80 -11.28 6.09
C ILE A 326 2.41 -11.80 6.49
N THR A 327 2.32 -12.93 7.22
CA THR A 327 1.04 -13.42 7.76
C THR A 327 0.46 -12.44 8.77
N CYS A 328 1.27 -11.93 9.70
CA CYS A 328 0.84 -10.91 10.67
C CYS A 328 0.42 -9.61 9.97
N MET A 329 1.14 -9.18 8.93
CA MET A 329 0.77 -8.03 8.10
C MET A 329 -0.56 -8.25 7.39
N GLY A 330 -0.78 -9.45 6.81
CA GLY A 330 -2.03 -9.82 6.14
C GLY A 330 -3.25 -9.80 7.08
N VAL A 331 -3.07 -10.13 8.37
CA VAL A 331 -4.10 -9.97 9.40
C VAL A 331 -4.27 -8.51 9.80
N PHE A 332 -3.18 -7.81 10.06
CA PHE A 332 -3.20 -6.45 10.60
C PHE A 332 -3.81 -5.44 9.61
N THR A 333 -3.41 -5.48 8.34
CA THR A 333 -3.76 -4.46 7.34
C THR A 333 -5.28 -4.27 7.16
N PRO A 334 -6.10 -5.30 6.91
CA PRO A 334 -7.55 -5.12 6.74
C PRO A 334 -8.25 -4.70 8.03
N VAL A 335 -7.79 -5.20 9.19
CA VAL A 335 -8.33 -4.82 10.50
C VAL A 335 -8.02 -3.34 10.79
N PHE A 336 -6.79 -2.92 10.52
CA PHE A 336 -6.37 -1.53 10.66
C PHE A 336 -7.10 -0.59 9.68
N ALA A 337 -7.24 -0.99 8.41
CA ALA A 337 -7.95 -0.20 7.41
C ALA A 337 -9.41 0.05 7.84
N THR A 338 -10.08 -0.99 8.32
CA THR A 338 -11.44 -0.91 8.86
C THR A 338 -11.49 0.02 10.07
N TYR A 339 -10.61 -0.22 11.05
CA TYR A 339 -10.55 0.57 12.29
C TYR A 339 -10.34 2.06 12.03
N ARG A 340 -9.47 2.40 11.07
CA ARG A 340 -9.21 3.78 10.65
C ARG A 340 -10.43 4.41 9.98
N LEU A 341 -11.09 3.69 9.07
CA LEU A 341 -12.28 4.18 8.37
C LEU A 341 -13.47 4.41 9.32
N ASP A 342 -13.67 3.51 10.29
CA ASP A 342 -14.75 3.62 11.27
C ASP A 342 -14.61 4.86 12.18
N ARG A 343 -13.35 5.23 12.48
CA ARG A 343 -13.05 6.37 13.36
C ARG A 343 -12.82 7.70 12.64
N THR A 344 -12.85 7.69 11.32
CA THR A 344 -12.70 8.92 10.53
C THR A 344 -14.07 9.36 10.02
N PRO A 345 -14.50 10.60 10.32
CA PRO A 345 -15.74 11.17 9.78
C PRO A 345 -15.73 11.17 8.24
N PRO A 346 -16.89 11.00 7.59
CA PRO A 346 -16.98 10.92 6.14
C PRO A 346 -16.41 12.14 5.40
N ASP A 347 -16.56 13.32 5.99
CA ASP A 347 -16.08 14.62 5.49
C ASP A 347 -14.55 14.78 5.53
N ARG A 348 -13.84 13.98 6.32
CA ARG A 348 -12.38 14.06 6.52
C ARG A 348 -11.61 12.85 6.01
N ILE A 349 -12.28 11.79 5.53
CA ILE A 349 -11.63 10.54 5.12
C ILE A 349 -10.55 10.80 4.07
N THR A 350 -10.88 11.54 3.02
CA THR A 350 -9.97 11.76 1.89
C THR A 350 -8.70 12.48 2.32
N ARG A 351 -8.82 13.55 3.10
CA ARG A 351 -7.67 14.32 3.64
C ARG A 351 -6.81 13.45 4.55
N THR A 352 -7.45 12.67 5.43
CA THR A 352 -6.79 11.78 6.37
C THR A 352 -6.02 10.67 5.64
N LEU A 353 -6.63 10.03 4.64
CA LEU A 353 -5.98 8.97 3.85
C LEU A 353 -4.84 9.51 2.99
N SER A 354 -5.00 10.70 2.38
CA SER A 354 -3.93 11.36 1.63
C SER A 354 -2.75 11.72 2.53
N ALA A 355 -3.00 12.35 3.68
CA ALA A 355 -1.96 12.70 4.65
C ALA A 355 -1.20 11.44 5.12
N TRP A 356 -1.93 10.35 5.38
CA TRP A 356 -1.33 9.06 5.75
C TRP A 356 -0.45 8.49 4.65
N SER A 357 -0.95 8.44 3.42
CA SER A 357 -0.22 7.88 2.27
C SER A 357 1.03 8.69 1.95
N VAL A 358 0.92 10.03 1.91
CA VAL A 358 2.05 10.93 1.67
C VAL A 358 3.15 10.72 2.73
N THR A 359 2.76 10.75 4.02
CA THR A 359 3.73 10.58 5.10
C THR A 359 4.36 9.19 5.08
N SER A 360 3.58 8.13 4.81
CA SER A 360 4.10 6.77 4.71
C SER A 360 5.15 6.65 3.61
N LYS A 361 4.85 7.16 2.40
CA LYS A 361 5.79 7.12 1.27
C LYS A 361 7.05 7.96 1.54
N ALA A 362 6.89 9.17 2.10
CA ALA A 362 8.02 10.03 2.44
C ALA A 362 8.91 9.40 3.53
N THR A 363 8.32 8.84 4.58
CA THR A 363 9.06 8.18 5.65
C THR A 363 9.77 6.92 5.16
N THR A 364 9.11 6.12 4.30
CA THR A 364 9.75 4.96 3.66
C THR A 364 10.99 5.38 2.87
N ALA A 365 10.87 6.41 2.02
CA ALA A 365 12.01 6.91 1.24
C ALA A 365 13.15 7.41 2.15
N ALA A 366 12.84 8.21 3.17
CA ALA A 366 13.82 8.75 4.11
C ALA A 366 14.53 7.65 4.91
N LEU A 367 13.77 6.67 5.44
CA LEU A 367 14.35 5.56 6.19
C LEU A 367 15.16 4.64 5.29
N THR A 368 14.73 4.37 4.06
CA THR A 368 15.51 3.57 3.11
C THR A 368 16.85 4.23 2.82
N GLY A 369 16.88 5.54 2.58
CA GLY A 369 18.12 6.28 2.40
C GLY A 369 19.01 6.27 3.64
N LEU A 370 18.45 6.55 4.82
CA LEU A 370 19.19 6.55 6.09
C LEU A 370 19.79 5.17 6.41
N TRP A 371 19.01 4.10 6.23
CA TRP A 371 19.48 2.72 6.43
C TRP A 371 20.53 2.29 5.41
N GLY A 372 20.44 2.80 4.17
CA GLY A 372 21.48 2.60 3.16
C GLY A 372 22.82 3.19 3.61
N VAL A 373 22.82 4.42 4.14
CA VAL A 373 24.03 5.05 4.73
C VAL A 373 24.53 4.29 5.96
N LEU A 374 23.63 3.90 6.87
CA LEU A 374 23.98 3.12 8.05
C LEU A 374 24.63 1.79 7.66
N ALA A 375 24.07 1.11 6.65
CA ALA A 375 24.63 -0.15 6.15
C ALA A 375 25.99 0.01 5.46
N ALA A 376 26.24 1.14 4.79
CA ALA A 376 27.54 1.46 4.22
C ALA A 376 28.62 1.64 5.31
N LEU A 377 28.26 2.23 6.46
CA LEU A 377 29.17 2.48 7.58
C LEU A 377 29.38 1.26 8.47
N THR A 378 28.32 0.51 8.78
CA THR A 378 28.34 -0.56 9.81
C THR A 378 28.14 -1.96 9.26
N GLY A 379 27.78 -2.07 7.98
CA GLY A 379 27.41 -3.31 7.31
C GLY A 379 25.93 -3.63 7.37
N PRO A 380 25.42 -4.41 6.38
CA PRO A 380 24.00 -4.67 6.23
C PRO A 380 23.38 -5.46 7.40
N ARG A 381 24.13 -6.39 8.02
CA ARG A 381 23.66 -7.19 9.16
C ARG A 381 23.40 -6.30 10.39
N THR A 382 24.31 -5.38 10.69
CA THR A 382 24.15 -4.43 11.80
C THR A 382 22.97 -3.49 11.55
N ALA A 383 22.82 -2.98 10.35
CA ALA A 383 21.69 -2.11 9.98
C ALA A 383 20.34 -2.84 10.10
N ILE A 384 20.26 -4.13 9.68
CA ILE A 384 19.07 -4.97 9.89
C ILE A 384 18.81 -5.20 11.39
N ALA A 385 19.86 -5.42 12.20
CA ALA A 385 19.71 -5.59 13.65
C ALA A 385 19.13 -4.33 14.32
N VAL A 386 19.65 -3.16 13.98
CA VAL A 386 19.16 -1.88 14.50
C VAL A 386 17.68 -1.66 14.09
N ALA A 387 17.32 -1.96 12.83
CA ALA A 387 15.92 -1.89 12.40
C ALA A 387 15.03 -2.86 13.19
N GLY A 388 15.47 -4.09 13.38
CA GLY A 388 14.75 -5.10 14.17
C GLY A 388 14.54 -4.69 15.62
N LEU A 389 15.55 -4.12 16.26
CA LEU A 389 15.45 -3.59 17.64
C LEU A 389 14.48 -2.41 17.72
N LEU A 390 14.53 -1.48 16.77
CA LEU A 390 13.60 -0.36 16.73
C LEU A 390 12.15 -0.85 16.46
N LEU A 391 11.98 -1.88 15.63
CA LEU A 391 10.68 -2.49 15.42
C LEU A 391 10.08 -3.06 16.70
N LEU A 392 10.90 -3.67 17.59
CA LEU A 392 10.43 -4.18 18.88
C LEU A 392 9.91 -3.09 19.84
N VAL A 393 10.29 -1.84 19.63
CA VAL A 393 9.77 -0.70 20.42
C VAL A 393 8.43 -0.20 19.87
N THR A 394 8.14 -0.42 18.58
CA THR A 394 6.92 0.12 17.94
C THR A 394 5.59 -0.37 18.53
N PRO A 395 5.45 -1.56 19.16
CA PRO A 395 4.22 -1.95 19.84
C PRO A 395 3.81 -1.02 20.98
N LEU A 396 4.74 -0.28 21.57
CA LEU A 396 4.42 0.73 22.60
C LEU A 396 3.52 1.85 22.07
N LEU A 397 3.54 2.07 20.75
CA LEU A 397 2.66 3.03 20.06
C LEU A 397 1.28 2.46 19.72
N LEU A 398 0.99 1.18 20.02
CA LEU A 398 -0.34 0.63 19.79
C LEU A 398 -1.31 1.04 20.93
N PRO A 399 -2.58 1.34 20.61
CA PRO A 399 -3.56 1.72 21.62
C PRO A 399 -3.86 0.56 22.54
N ARG A 400 -3.53 0.71 23.83
CA ARG A 400 -3.71 -0.34 24.84
C ARG A 400 -5.15 -0.49 25.35
N HIS A 401 -5.95 0.58 25.26
CA HIS A 401 -7.33 0.59 25.73
C HIS A 401 -8.33 0.58 24.58
N ALA A 402 -9.35 -0.25 24.68
CA ALA A 402 -10.49 -0.20 23.78
C ALA A 402 -11.33 1.04 24.10
N HIS A 403 -11.19 2.10 23.29
CA HIS A 403 -12.11 3.23 23.38
C HIS A 403 -13.43 2.82 22.71
N ALA A 404 -14.50 2.73 23.47
CA ALA A 404 -15.84 2.43 22.96
C ALA A 404 -16.22 3.40 21.84
N PRO A 405 -16.86 2.91 20.75
CA PRO A 405 -17.34 3.76 19.66
C PRO A 405 -18.28 4.86 20.22
N ARG A 406 -18.21 6.04 19.65
CA ARG A 406 -19.04 7.20 20.07
C ARG A 406 -20.55 6.90 20.05
N HIS A 407 -21.01 6.05 19.15
CA HIS A 407 -22.42 5.64 19.03
C HIS A 407 -22.98 4.91 20.28
N GLU A 408 -22.16 4.14 20.98
CA GLU A 408 -22.63 3.46 22.21
C GLU A 408 -22.78 4.42 23.39
N ARG A 409 -22.05 5.54 23.40
CA ARG A 409 -22.17 6.58 24.44
C ARG A 409 -23.40 7.47 24.25
N GLU A 410 -23.80 7.73 23.00
CA GLU A 410 -25.01 8.52 22.71
C GLU A 410 -26.29 7.74 23.04
N VAL A 411 -26.29 6.41 22.80
CA VAL A 411 -27.42 5.53 23.15
C VAL A 411 -27.49 5.30 24.65
N ALA A 412 -26.37 5.17 25.34
CA ALA A 412 -26.36 5.02 26.81
C ALA A 412 -26.71 6.33 27.56
N GLY A 413 -26.41 7.49 26.95
CA GLY A 413 -26.78 8.80 27.53
C GLY A 413 -28.20 9.26 27.26
N SER A 414 -28.92 8.60 26.35
CA SER A 414 -30.34 8.90 26.06
C SER A 414 -31.33 8.07 26.90
N HIS A 415 -30.84 7.17 27.76
CA HIS A 415 -31.61 6.34 28.69
C HIS A 415 -31.41 6.72 30.17
N LEU A 416 -30.74 7.84 30.46
CA LEU A 416 -30.69 8.49 31.77
C LEU A 416 -31.36 9.85 31.70
#